data_cacd6a8f0246a3e85c42f45f9c17942e
#
_entry.id   cacd6a8f0246a3e85c42f45f9c17942e
#
_cell.length_a   1.000
_cell.length_b   1.000
_cell.length_c   1.000
_cell.angle_alpha   90.00
_cell.angle_beta   90.00
_cell.angle_gamma   90.00
#
_symmetry.space_group_name_H-M   'P 1'
#
loop_
_entity.id
_entity.type
_entity.pdbx_description
1 polymer ?
#
loop_
_entity_poly.entity_id
_entity_poly.type
_entity_poly.pdbx_seq_one_letter_code
_entity_poly.pdbx_strand_id
1 'polypeptide(L)'
;MSTTTVAPTTMTEPAVQNVIALMRTTRMPHARAVVAEVLATAKAQRWDPTEVVRVLLEAEATGRNRSMLATRRKRAGFPTGKTFDVWDEALSTLPAATTSFLRTLEWVRRKENLIACGPSGTGKTLLLESLGQQAIDEGLSVSWLALEDLGALVRRHRIDDSVNKAITRTTNVDLICIDDIGLLPVSADAAEGFYRVVEASYEKRSLAISSNIHPSGFDELMPKTIATATVDRLLHHAHLCQTSGESVRLMQAQSGKGTHPMA
;
A
#
# COMPACT_ATOMS: atom_id res chain seq x y z
N MET A 1 7.64 -46.81 10.95
CA MET A 1 8.16 -45.60 11.61
C MET A 1 9.66 -45.72 11.64
N SER A 2 10.36 -45.11 10.66
CA SER A 2 11.81 -45.17 10.58
C SER A 2 12.39 -44.00 11.37
N THR A 3 12.94 -44.26 12.55
CA THR A 3 13.70 -43.30 13.35
C THR A 3 15.05 -43.05 12.68
N THR A 4 15.19 -41.88 12.05
CA THR A 4 16.48 -41.43 11.53
C THR A 4 17.34 -41.00 12.68
N THR A 5 18.30 -41.86 13.11
CA THR A 5 19.32 -41.55 14.11
C THR A 5 20.29 -40.55 13.49
N VAL A 6 20.28 -39.32 13.97
CA VAL A 6 21.26 -38.29 13.59
C VAL A 6 22.50 -38.45 14.46
N ALA A 7 23.62 -38.88 13.87
CA ALA A 7 24.90 -38.92 14.57
C ALA A 7 25.48 -37.51 14.77
N PRO A 8 26.11 -37.19 15.92
CA PRO A 8 26.72 -35.88 16.14
C PRO A 8 27.98 -35.75 15.28
N THR A 9 27.94 -34.86 14.30
CA THR A 9 29.09 -34.55 13.45
C THR A 9 29.73 -33.24 13.95
N THR A 10 31.01 -33.27 14.24
CA THR A 10 31.83 -32.06 14.47
C THR A 10 31.66 -31.12 13.29
N MET A 11 31.33 -29.84 13.58
CA MET A 11 31.10 -28.83 12.54
C MET A 11 32.40 -28.60 11.74
N THR A 12 32.52 -29.32 10.63
CA THR A 12 33.53 -29.13 9.61
C THR A 12 32.97 -28.26 8.49
N GLU A 13 33.82 -27.60 7.71
CA GLU A 13 33.38 -26.78 6.57
C GLU A 13 32.43 -27.54 5.62
N PRO A 14 32.60 -28.84 5.31
CA PRO A 14 31.62 -29.63 4.59
C PRO A 14 30.23 -29.72 5.25
N ALA A 15 30.14 -29.72 6.57
CA ALA A 15 28.85 -29.77 7.27
C ALA A 15 28.07 -28.48 7.12
N VAL A 16 28.75 -27.33 7.16
CA VAL A 16 28.13 -26.02 6.91
C VAL A 16 27.61 -25.94 5.47
N GLN A 17 28.39 -26.43 4.50
CA GLN A 17 27.97 -26.46 3.11
C GLN A 17 26.71 -27.34 2.87
N ASN A 18 26.63 -28.47 3.58
CA ASN A 18 25.42 -29.31 3.54
C ASN A 18 24.20 -28.58 4.12
N VAL A 19 24.34 -27.85 5.22
CA VAL A 19 23.25 -27.03 5.78
C VAL A 19 22.82 -25.96 4.79
N ILE A 20 23.75 -25.25 4.15
CA ILE A 20 23.48 -24.26 3.11
C ILE A 20 22.72 -24.88 1.93
N ALA A 21 23.12 -26.07 1.49
CA ALA A 21 22.43 -26.80 0.41
C ALA A 21 21.00 -27.18 0.80
N LEU A 22 20.78 -27.68 2.02
CA LEU A 22 19.44 -27.99 2.54
C LEU A 22 18.56 -26.73 2.62
N MET A 23 19.10 -25.60 3.11
CA MET A 23 18.39 -24.33 3.16
C MET A 23 18.00 -23.81 1.76
N ARG A 24 18.82 -24.12 0.74
CA ARG A 24 18.44 -23.81 -0.66
C ARG A 24 17.25 -24.66 -1.10
N THR A 25 17.27 -25.96 -0.84
CA THR A 25 16.19 -26.89 -1.21
C THR A 25 14.88 -26.54 -0.47
N THR A 26 14.98 -26.19 0.80
CA THR A 26 13.81 -25.79 1.64
C THR A 26 13.39 -24.34 1.44
N ARG A 27 14.02 -23.61 0.51
CA ARG A 27 13.70 -22.21 0.18
C ARG A 27 13.80 -21.27 1.39
N MET A 28 14.92 -21.33 2.10
CA MET A 28 15.26 -20.46 3.24
C MET A 28 16.39 -19.49 2.86
N PRO A 29 16.16 -18.50 1.99
CA PRO A 29 17.21 -17.62 1.46
C PRO A 29 17.81 -16.69 2.52
N HIS A 30 17.00 -16.23 3.50
CA HIS A 30 17.44 -15.26 4.50
C HIS A 30 18.24 -15.94 5.61
N ALA A 31 17.80 -17.07 6.15
CA ALA A 31 18.58 -17.88 7.07
C ALA A 31 19.90 -18.33 6.43
N ARG A 32 19.87 -18.74 5.16
CA ARG A 32 21.05 -19.12 4.40
C ARG A 32 22.10 -18.00 4.29
N ALA A 33 21.65 -16.75 4.20
CA ALA A 33 22.58 -15.61 4.12
C ALA A 33 23.39 -15.40 5.39
N VAL A 34 22.88 -15.79 6.55
CA VAL A 34 23.49 -15.54 7.86
C VAL A 34 24.00 -16.81 8.55
N VAL A 35 23.72 -18.02 8.03
CA VAL A 35 23.99 -19.29 8.72
C VAL A 35 25.46 -19.47 9.07
N ALA A 36 26.39 -19.10 8.20
CA ALA A 36 27.83 -19.26 8.45
C ALA A 36 28.28 -18.37 9.63
N GLU A 37 27.84 -17.14 9.68
CA GLU A 37 28.13 -16.19 10.76
C GLU A 37 27.50 -16.64 12.08
N VAL A 38 26.23 -17.04 12.05
CA VAL A 38 25.51 -17.53 13.24
C VAL A 38 26.22 -18.76 13.83
N LEU A 39 26.61 -19.71 12.98
CA LEU A 39 27.29 -20.92 13.44
C LEU A 39 28.70 -20.62 14.01
N ALA A 40 29.45 -19.69 13.41
CA ALA A 40 30.75 -19.25 13.92
C ALA A 40 30.61 -18.57 15.30
N THR A 41 29.63 -17.65 15.42
CA THR A 41 29.34 -16.94 16.68
C THR A 41 28.87 -17.92 17.77
N ALA A 42 27.96 -18.82 17.44
CA ALA A 42 27.43 -19.82 18.35
C ALA A 42 28.56 -20.74 18.92
N LYS A 43 29.50 -21.13 18.07
CA LYS A 43 30.67 -21.91 18.49
C LYS A 43 31.57 -21.11 19.43
N ALA A 44 31.86 -19.85 19.08
CA ALA A 44 32.73 -18.99 19.90
C ALA A 44 32.11 -18.66 21.26
N GLN A 45 30.80 -18.45 21.32
CA GLN A 45 30.06 -18.03 22.50
C GLN A 45 29.38 -19.21 23.25
N ARG A 46 29.55 -20.44 22.73
CA ARG A 46 28.96 -21.67 23.31
C ARG A 46 27.42 -21.56 23.46
N TRP A 47 26.74 -21.11 22.42
CA TRP A 47 25.27 -21.00 22.43
C TRP A 47 24.61 -22.38 22.60
N ASP A 48 23.43 -22.36 23.22
CA ASP A 48 22.56 -23.53 23.21
C ASP A 48 22.11 -23.83 21.76
N PRO A 49 22.05 -25.12 21.36
CA PRO A 49 21.56 -25.47 20.01
C PRO A 49 20.20 -24.90 19.67
N THR A 50 19.29 -24.78 20.65
CA THR A 50 17.96 -24.20 20.47
C THR A 50 18.03 -22.71 20.06
N GLU A 51 19.01 -22.00 20.65
CA GLU A 51 19.24 -20.58 20.34
C GLU A 51 19.72 -20.41 18.90
N VAL A 52 20.59 -21.29 18.41
CA VAL A 52 21.02 -21.26 16.99
C VAL A 52 19.83 -21.44 16.05
N VAL A 53 18.96 -22.41 16.33
CA VAL A 53 17.76 -22.65 15.53
C VAL A 53 16.82 -21.45 15.58
N ARG A 54 16.59 -20.87 16.76
CA ARG A 54 15.75 -19.69 16.96
C ARG A 54 16.23 -18.52 16.10
N VAL A 55 17.53 -18.18 16.17
CA VAL A 55 18.11 -17.05 15.43
C VAL A 55 18.01 -17.26 13.92
N LEU A 56 18.25 -18.47 13.42
CA LEU A 56 18.12 -18.78 11.99
C LEU A 56 16.68 -18.68 11.50
N LEU A 57 15.72 -19.20 12.27
CA LEU A 57 14.30 -19.11 11.93
C LEU A 57 13.77 -17.68 12.00
N GLU A 58 14.21 -16.88 12.96
CA GLU A 58 13.88 -15.46 13.06
C GLU A 58 14.43 -14.65 11.87
N ALA A 59 15.69 -14.93 11.47
CA ALA A 59 16.27 -14.29 10.29
C ALA A 59 15.45 -14.61 9.02
N GLU A 60 15.01 -15.86 8.86
CA GLU A 60 14.18 -16.27 7.74
C GLU A 60 12.79 -15.60 7.78
N ALA A 61 12.12 -15.64 8.94
CA ALA A 61 10.79 -15.06 9.12
C ALA A 61 10.80 -13.55 8.86
N THR A 62 11.76 -12.83 9.44
CA THR A 62 11.93 -11.39 9.27
C THR A 62 12.24 -11.04 7.81
N GLY A 63 13.16 -11.78 7.19
CA GLY A 63 13.53 -11.55 5.80
C GLY A 63 12.38 -11.83 4.83
N ARG A 64 11.60 -12.89 5.04
CA ARG A 64 10.39 -13.17 4.24
C ARG A 64 9.35 -12.07 4.38
N ASN A 65 9.08 -11.62 5.62
CA ASN A 65 8.13 -10.55 5.85
C ASN A 65 8.56 -9.27 5.13
N ARG A 66 9.83 -8.86 5.25
CA ARG A 66 10.39 -7.71 4.54
C ARG A 66 10.21 -7.83 3.02
N SER A 67 10.54 -8.99 2.46
CA SER A 67 10.42 -9.24 1.01
C SER A 67 8.96 -9.22 0.53
N MET A 68 8.05 -9.74 1.35
CA MET A 68 6.61 -9.72 1.07
C MET A 68 6.08 -8.29 1.07
N LEU A 69 6.41 -7.47 2.10
CA LEU A 69 6.01 -6.07 2.17
C LEU A 69 6.55 -5.25 1.00
N ALA A 70 7.84 -5.45 0.65
CA ALA A 70 8.43 -4.80 -0.51
C ALA A 70 7.71 -5.15 -1.83
N THR A 71 7.34 -6.42 -1.99
CA THR A 71 6.57 -6.90 -3.15
C THR A 71 5.17 -6.29 -3.18
N ARG A 72 4.48 -6.20 -2.03
CA ARG A 72 3.16 -5.57 -1.92
C ARG A 72 3.22 -4.09 -2.26
N ARG A 73 4.21 -3.34 -1.72
CA ARG A 73 4.42 -1.92 -2.05
C ARG A 73 4.66 -1.71 -3.54
N LYS A 74 5.51 -2.53 -4.15
CA LYS A 74 5.75 -2.48 -5.60
C LYS A 74 4.48 -2.73 -6.42
N ARG A 75 3.65 -3.69 -5.99
CA ARG A 75 2.38 -4.01 -6.68
C ARG A 75 1.32 -2.94 -6.46
N ALA A 76 1.32 -2.28 -5.33
CA ALA A 76 0.36 -1.22 -5.03
C ALA A 76 0.49 -0.04 -6.00
N GLY A 77 1.70 0.27 -6.49
CA GLY A 77 1.91 1.30 -7.50
C GLY A 77 1.94 2.73 -6.95
N PHE A 78 2.35 2.93 -5.71
CA PHE A 78 2.41 4.26 -5.09
C PHE A 78 3.28 5.24 -5.89
N PRO A 79 2.88 6.53 -5.98
CA PRO A 79 3.57 7.51 -6.81
C PRO A 79 4.92 7.96 -6.23
N THR A 80 5.06 8.09 -4.91
CA THR A 80 6.27 8.65 -4.29
C THR A 80 6.92 7.75 -3.24
N GLY A 81 6.21 6.81 -2.67
CA GLY A 81 6.68 5.95 -1.56
C GLY A 81 6.69 6.65 -0.20
N LYS A 82 6.04 7.81 -0.07
CA LYS A 82 5.97 8.57 1.18
C LYS A 82 5.10 7.87 2.21
N THR A 83 5.47 8.03 3.48
CA THR A 83 4.79 7.47 4.64
C THR A 83 4.45 8.60 5.62
N PHE A 84 3.82 8.27 6.75
CA PHE A 84 3.57 9.22 7.83
C PHE A 84 4.85 9.81 8.46
N ASP A 85 6.04 9.29 8.16
CA ASP A 85 7.32 9.85 8.64
C ASP A 85 7.57 11.28 8.12
N VAL A 86 6.97 11.61 6.97
CA VAL A 86 7.04 12.97 6.38
C VAL A 86 5.77 13.78 6.60
N TRP A 87 4.81 13.26 7.38
CA TRP A 87 3.58 13.96 7.72
C TRP A 87 3.85 14.97 8.81
N ASP A 88 3.54 16.24 8.55
CA ASP A 88 3.63 17.31 9.53
C ASP A 88 2.21 17.71 9.99
N GLU A 89 1.87 17.39 11.22
CA GLU A 89 0.55 17.71 11.79
C GLU A 89 0.31 19.23 11.88
N ALA A 90 1.36 20.02 12.03
CA ALA A 90 1.24 21.48 12.09
C ALA A 90 0.86 22.10 10.73
N LEU A 91 1.16 21.42 9.63
CA LEU A 91 0.79 21.83 8.27
C LEU A 91 -0.53 21.21 7.81
N SER A 92 -1.07 20.27 8.58
CA SER A 92 -2.34 19.61 8.27
C SER A 92 -3.51 20.46 8.75
N THR A 93 -4.54 20.59 7.91
CA THR A 93 -5.81 21.20 8.29
C THR A 93 -6.82 20.19 8.82
N LEU A 94 -6.48 18.91 8.80
CA LEU A 94 -7.29 17.87 9.41
C LEU A 94 -7.06 17.84 10.92
N PRO A 95 -8.12 17.70 11.74
CA PRO A 95 -7.98 17.51 13.17
C PRO A 95 -7.09 16.29 13.49
N ALA A 96 -6.19 16.41 14.47
CA ALA A 96 -5.31 15.31 14.88
C ALA A 96 -6.10 14.04 15.28
N ALA A 97 -7.27 14.20 15.89
CA ALA A 97 -8.16 13.09 16.22
C ALA A 97 -8.64 12.32 14.95
N THR A 98 -8.95 13.06 13.88
CA THR A 98 -9.34 12.46 12.59
C THR A 98 -8.17 11.68 11.98
N THR A 99 -6.99 12.28 11.93
CA THR A 99 -5.79 11.61 11.41
C THR A 99 -5.46 10.36 12.24
N SER A 100 -5.53 10.45 13.58
CA SER A 100 -5.32 9.32 14.47
C SER A 100 -6.33 8.20 14.24
N PHE A 101 -7.61 8.53 14.08
CA PHE A 101 -8.65 7.54 13.74
C PHE A 101 -8.37 6.86 12.38
N LEU A 102 -8.05 7.63 11.34
CA LEU A 102 -7.76 7.06 10.01
C LEU A 102 -6.58 6.11 10.04
N ARG A 103 -5.56 6.41 10.85
CA ARG A 103 -4.38 5.56 11.04
C ARG A 103 -4.67 4.23 11.73
N THR A 104 -5.79 4.07 12.44
CA THR A 104 -6.19 2.76 12.98
C THR A 104 -6.56 1.75 11.90
N LEU A 105 -6.88 2.21 10.69
CA LEU A 105 -7.36 1.42 9.56
C LEU A 105 -8.63 0.58 9.87
N GLU A 106 -9.31 0.86 10.98
CA GLU A 106 -10.57 0.19 11.33
C GLU A 106 -11.65 0.42 10.25
N TRP A 107 -11.69 1.61 9.67
CA TRP A 107 -12.56 1.92 8.54
C TRP A 107 -12.32 1.00 7.34
N VAL A 108 -11.06 0.60 7.06
CA VAL A 108 -10.74 -0.37 6.00
C VAL A 108 -11.29 -1.76 6.37
N ARG A 109 -11.14 -2.18 7.63
CA ARG A 109 -11.65 -3.48 8.10
C ARG A 109 -13.18 -3.54 8.06
N ARG A 110 -13.84 -2.38 8.27
CA ARG A 110 -15.31 -2.24 8.19
C ARG A 110 -15.85 -2.02 6.79
N LYS A 111 -14.98 -1.97 5.77
CA LYS A 111 -15.36 -1.69 4.37
C LYS A 111 -16.00 -0.32 4.18
N GLU A 112 -15.61 0.64 5.02
CA GLU A 112 -15.99 2.03 4.88
C GLU A 112 -15.04 2.74 3.90
N ASN A 113 -15.46 3.90 3.38
CA ASN A 113 -14.70 4.69 2.43
C ASN A 113 -14.06 5.91 3.09
N LEU A 114 -13.01 6.44 2.49
CA LEU A 114 -12.40 7.73 2.83
C LEU A 114 -12.43 8.63 1.62
N ILE A 115 -12.91 9.86 1.79
CA ILE A 115 -12.86 10.89 0.78
C ILE A 115 -12.13 12.10 1.35
N ALA A 116 -10.93 12.37 0.86
CA ALA A 116 -10.19 13.58 1.17
C ALA A 116 -10.40 14.61 0.04
N CYS A 117 -11.15 15.68 0.32
CA CYS A 117 -11.43 16.71 -0.66
C CYS A 117 -10.94 18.09 -0.25
N GLY A 118 -10.60 18.94 -1.21
CA GLY A 118 -10.13 20.31 -0.99
C GLY A 118 -9.07 20.78 -1.98
N PRO A 119 -8.52 22.00 -1.82
CA PRO A 119 -7.59 22.60 -2.76
C PRO A 119 -6.35 21.76 -3.04
N SER A 120 -5.71 21.98 -4.20
CA SER A 120 -4.45 21.31 -4.54
C SER A 120 -3.33 21.71 -3.57
N GLY A 121 -2.44 20.76 -3.26
CA GLY A 121 -1.29 21.01 -2.40
C GLY A 121 -1.54 20.92 -0.89
N THR A 122 -2.75 20.61 -0.44
CA THR A 122 -3.13 20.52 1.00
C THR A 122 -2.84 19.15 1.64
N GLY A 123 -2.06 18.28 0.99
CA GLY A 123 -1.60 17.02 1.59
C GLY A 123 -2.50 15.80 1.36
N LYS A 124 -3.58 15.89 0.56
CA LYS A 124 -4.51 14.78 0.29
C LYS A 124 -3.82 13.52 -0.24
N THR A 125 -3.02 13.65 -1.29
CA THR A 125 -2.25 12.54 -1.87
C THR A 125 -1.30 11.93 -0.84
N LEU A 126 -0.61 12.76 -0.05
CA LEU A 126 0.28 12.30 1.02
C LEU A 126 -0.48 11.51 2.08
N LEU A 127 -1.66 11.97 2.48
CA LEU A 127 -2.53 11.25 3.42
C LEU A 127 -2.90 9.87 2.89
N LEU A 128 -3.42 9.80 1.66
CA LEU A 128 -3.83 8.54 1.05
C LEU A 128 -2.65 7.59 0.90
N GLU A 129 -1.51 8.09 0.41
CA GLU A 129 -0.32 7.27 0.24
C GLU A 129 0.21 6.74 1.57
N SER A 130 0.28 7.59 2.60
CA SER A 130 0.72 7.18 3.93
C SER A 130 -0.21 6.13 4.56
N LEU A 131 -1.53 6.29 4.42
CA LEU A 131 -2.51 5.28 4.86
C LEU A 131 -2.37 3.97 4.08
N GLY A 132 -2.15 4.03 2.77
CA GLY A 132 -1.91 2.86 1.94
C GLY A 132 -0.62 2.12 2.33
N GLN A 133 0.46 2.85 2.60
CA GLN A 133 1.71 2.26 3.09
C GLN A 133 1.52 1.58 4.44
N GLN A 134 0.86 2.24 5.38
CA GLN A 134 0.54 1.68 6.69
C GLN A 134 -0.36 0.44 6.56
N ALA A 135 -1.34 0.46 5.67
CA ALA A 135 -2.20 -0.70 5.41
C ALA A 135 -1.39 -1.92 4.96
N ILE A 136 -0.36 -1.74 4.11
CA ILE A 136 0.54 -2.82 3.72
C ILE A 136 1.35 -3.33 4.92
N ASP A 137 1.84 -2.45 5.79
CA ASP A 137 2.59 -2.85 6.99
C ASP A 137 1.74 -3.68 7.96
N GLU A 138 0.44 -3.39 8.03
CA GLU A 138 -0.55 -4.15 8.78
C GLU A 138 -1.07 -5.41 8.05
N GLY A 139 -0.47 -5.75 6.91
CA GLY A 139 -0.76 -6.98 6.18
C GLY A 139 -1.91 -6.88 5.17
N LEU A 140 -2.53 -5.72 5.01
CA LEU A 140 -3.59 -5.49 4.02
C LEU A 140 -3.00 -5.39 2.60
N SER A 141 -3.82 -5.65 1.61
CA SER A 141 -3.48 -5.47 0.20
C SER A 141 -4.02 -4.13 -0.30
N VAL A 142 -3.20 -3.42 -1.09
CA VAL A 142 -3.53 -2.07 -1.58
C VAL A 142 -3.32 -1.98 -3.08
N SER A 143 -4.17 -1.23 -3.77
CA SER A 143 -4.01 -0.81 -5.16
C SER A 143 -4.10 0.70 -5.26
N TRP A 144 -3.15 1.32 -5.93
CA TRP A 144 -3.13 2.76 -6.22
C TRP A 144 -3.43 2.99 -7.69
N LEU A 145 -4.34 3.91 -7.98
CA LEU A 145 -4.80 4.23 -9.32
C LEU A 145 -4.90 5.75 -9.46
N ALA A 146 -4.44 6.28 -10.58
CA ALA A 146 -4.90 7.58 -11.02
C ALA A 146 -6.24 7.41 -11.76
N LEU A 147 -7.09 8.42 -11.73
CA LEU A 147 -8.38 8.38 -12.43
C LEU A 147 -8.20 8.09 -13.94
N GLU A 148 -7.16 8.65 -14.55
CA GLU A 148 -6.84 8.44 -15.96
C GLU A 148 -6.46 6.99 -16.30
N ASP A 149 -5.85 6.27 -15.36
CA ASP A 149 -5.50 4.86 -15.53
C ASP A 149 -6.74 3.99 -15.71
N LEU A 150 -7.84 4.35 -15.05
CA LEU A 150 -9.13 3.67 -15.22
C LEU A 150 -9.69 3.85 -16.63
N GLY A 151 -9.56 5.04 -17.20
CA GLY A 151 -9.93 5.29 -18.60
C GLY A 151 -9.09 4.46 -19.58
N ALA A 152 -7.78 4.40 -19.36
CA ALA A 152 -6.87 3.57 -20.16
C ALA A 152 -7.21 2.07 -20.03
N LEU A 153 -7.55 1.62 -18.83
CA LEU A 153 -8.00 0.25 -18.57
C LEU A 153 -9.27 -0.08 -19.34
N VAL A 154 -10.29 0.78 -19.27
CA VAL A 154 -11.57 0.58 -20.00
C VAL A 154 -11.31 0.52 -21.51
N ARG A 155 -10.58 1.47 -22.08
CA ARG A 155 -10.26 1.49 -23.52
C ARG A 155 -9.56 0.21 -23.99
N ARG A 156 -8.56 -0.24 -23.21
CA ARG A 156 -7.78 -1.45 -23.55
C ARG A 156 -8.63 -2.71 -23.59
N HIS A 157 -9.55 -2.85 -22.63
CA HIS A 157 -10.33 -4.07 -22.44
C HIS A 157 -11.72 -4.04 -23.09
N ARG A 158 -12.10 -2.92 -23.71
CA ARG A 158 -13.38 -2.81 -24.45
C ARG A 158 -13.37 -3.64 -25.71
N ILE A 159 -12.21 -3.81 -26.36
CA ILE A 159 -12.06 -4.53 -27.64
C ILE A 159 -12.41 -6.02 -27.52
N ASP A 160 -12.04 -6.65 -26.40
CA ASP A 160 -12.24 -8.08 -26.13
C ASP A 160 -13.32 -8.36 -25.06
N ASP A 161 -14.10 -7.33 -24.72
CA ASP A 161 -15.16 -7.38 -23.69
C ASP A 161 -14.68 -7.85 -22.30
N SER A 162 -13.39 -7.66 -21.99
CA SER A 162 -12.80 -8.11 -20.72
C SER A 162 -12.76 -7.04 -19.62
N VAL A 163 -13.44 -5.88 -19.79
CA VAL A 163 -13.45 -4.75 -18.85
C VAL A 163 -13.81 -5.23 -17.42
N ASN A 164 -14.89 -5.98 -17.27
CA ASN A 164 -15.33 -6.46 -15.97
C ASN A 164 -14.27 -7.35 -15.28
N LYS A 165 -13.59 -8.21 -16.04
CA LYS A 165 -12.51 -9.05 -15.54
C LYS A 165 -11.29 -8.23 -15.10
N ALA A 166 -10.97 -7.17 -15.84
CA ALA A 166 -9.90 -6.24 -15.51
C ALA A 166 -10.24 -5.44 -14.23
N ILE A 167 -11.45 -4.90 -14.13
CA ILE A 167 -11.94 -4.22 -12.91
C ILE A 167 -11.89 -5.17 -11.70
N THR A 168 -12.44 -6.38 -11.81
CA THR A 168 -12.41 -7.36 -10.73
C THR A 168 -10.98 -7.66 -10.26
N ARG A 169 -10.03 -7.76 -11.17
CA ARG A 169 -8.61 -7.98 -10.83
C ARG A 169 -8.02 -6.79 -10.08
N THR A 170 -8.34 -5.58 -10.51
CA THR A 170 -7.86 -4.33 -9.90
C THR A 170 -8.47 -4.11 -8.51
N THR A 171 -9.75 -4.47 -8.33
CA THR A 171 -10.48 -4.31 -7.06
C THR A 171 -10.33 -5.48 -6.09
N ASN A 172 -9.58 -6.53 -6.44
CA ASN A 172 -9.34 -7.68 -5.56
C ASN A 172 -8.23 -7.41 -4.53
N VAL A 173 -8.39 -6.32 -3.80
CA VAL A 173 -7.53 -5.86 -2.70
C VAL A 173 -8.39 -5.37 -1.54
N ASP A 174 -7.79 -5.11 -0.37
CA ASP A 174 -8.53 -4.61 0.80
C ASP A 174 -8.81 -3.11 0.71
N LEU A 175 -7.87 -2.34 0.17
CA LEU A 175 -7.96 -0.89 0.02
C LEU A 175 -7.59 -0.46 -1.41
N ILE A 176 -8.45 0.33 -2.03
CA ILE A 176 -8.22 0.93 -3.35
C ILE A 176 -8.07 2.43 -3.16
N CYS A 177 -6.91 2.97 -3.50
CA CYS A 177 -6.65 4.41 -3.49
C CYS A 177 -6.85 4.96 -4.91
N ILE A 178 -7.67 6.01 -5.06
CA ILE A 178 -7.89 6.73 -6.32
C ILE A 178 -7.53 8.18 -6.10
N ASP A 179 -6.51 8.65 -6.82
CA ASP A 179 -5.95 9.98 -6.64
C ASP A 179 -6.36 10.96 -7.75
N ASP A 180 -6.35 12.24 -7.40
CA ASP A 180 -6.49 13.39 -8.29
C ASP A 180 -7.84 13.50 -9.04
N ILE A 181 -8.95 13.20 -8.38
CA ILE A 181 -10.27 13.50 -8.96
C ILE A 181 -10.49 15.01 -8.99
N GLY A 182 -10.94 15.53 -10.15
CA GLY A 182 -11.28 16.94 -10.32
C GLY A 182 -10.10 17.86 -10.64
N LEU A 183 -8.95 17.31 -11.05
CA LEU A 183 -7.84 18.11 -11.55
C LEU A 183 -8.04 18.51 -13.02
N LEU A 184 -8.63 17.63 -13.82
CA LEU A 184 -8.94 17.82 -15.24
C LEU A 184 -10.36 17.30 -15.54
N PRO A 185 -10.99 17.74 -16.66
CA PRO A 185 -12.22 17.13 -17.14
C PRO A 185 -12.05 15.62 -17.32
N VAL A 186 -12.99 14.84 -16.82
CA VAL A 186 -12.93 13.39 -16.84
C VAL A 186 -13.40 12.85 -18.19
N SER A 187 -12.60 12.01 -18.85
CA SER A 187 -13.04 11.34 -20.08
C SER A 187 -14.19 10.37 -19.79
N ALA A 188 -15.04 10.11 -20.79
CA ALA A 188 -16.16 9.17 -20.64
C ALA A 188 -15.70 7.79 -20.19
N ASP A 189 -14.55 7.33 -20.70
CA ASP A 189 -13.97 6.04 -20.32
C ASP A 189 -13.45 6.04 -18.87
N ALA A 190 -12.88 7.15 -18.40
CA ALA A 190 -12.44 7.29 -17.02
C ALA A 190 -13.63 7.35 -16.06
N ALA A 191 -14.71 8.07 -16.43
CA ALA A 191 -15.96 8.10 -15.68
C ALA A 191 -16.61 6.70 -15.58
N GLU A 192 -16.65 5.97 -16.70
CA GLU A 192 -17.12 4.57 -16.72
C GLU A 192 -16.26 3.68 -15.82
N GLY A 193 -14.94 3.78 -15.95
CA GLY A 193 -14.00 2.98 -15.15
C GLY A 193 -14.14 3.26 -13.65
N PHE A 194 -14.27 4.53 -13.27
CA PHE A 194 -14.49 4.94 -11.89
C PHE A 194 -15.80 4.39 -11.34
N TYR A 195 -16.91 4.56 -12.06
CA TYR A 195 -18.21 3.98 -11.68
C TYR A 195 -18.10 2.47 -11.47
N ARG A 196 -17.46 1.73 -12.39
CA ARG A 196 -17.31 0.27 -12.30
C ARG A 196 -16.47 -0.14 -11.08
N VAL A 197 -15.42 0.63 -10.73
CA VAL A 197 -14.63 0.37 -9.52
C VAL A 197 -15.46 0.60 -8.27
N VAL A 198 -16.20 1.70 -8.18
CA VAL A 198 -17.09 1.99 -7.04
C VAL A 198 -18.15 0.90 -6.89
N GLU A 199 -18.81 0.52 -7.98
CA GLU A 199 -19.83 -0.56 -8.01
C GLU A 199 -19.25 -1.91 -7.54
N ALA A 200 -18.09 -2.30 -8.08
CA ALA A 200 -17.45 -3.57 -7.72
C ALA A 200 -16.96 -3.61 -6.27
N SER A 201 -16.64 -2.45 -5.69
CA SER A 201 -16.09 -2.31 -4.34
C SER A 201 -17.18 -2.12 -3.27
N TYR A 202 -18.38 -1.71 -3.66
CA TYR A 202 -19.46 -1.34 -2.75
C TYR A 202 -19.71 -2.45 -1.71
N GLU A 203 -19.63 -2.10 -0.44
CA GLU A 203 -19.76 -2.98 0.75
C GLU A 203 -18.78 -4.18 0.80
N LYS A 204 -17.84 -4.29 -0.15
CA LYS A 204 -16.88 -5.39 -0.24
C LYS A 204 -15.45 -4.96 0.04
N ARG A 205 -15.10 -3.74 -0.36
CA ARG A 205 -13.77 -3.17 -0.28
C ARG A 205 -13.84 -1.72 0.12
N SER A 206 -12.77 -1.20 0.69
CA SER A 206 -12.66 0.22 1.01
C SER A 206 -12.04 1.00 -0.14
N LEU A 207 -12.59 2.18 -0.38
CA LEU A 207 -12.04 3.17 -1.29
C LEU A 207 -11.48 4.35 -0.50
N ALA A 208 -10.26 4.77 -0.80
CA ALA A 208 -9.69 6.04 -0.36
C ALA A 208 -9.51 6.94 -1.57
N ILE A 209 -10.17 8.09 -1.57
CA ILE A 209 -10.24 8.97 -2.72
C ILE A 209 -9.69 10.34 -2.37
N SER A 210 -8.82 10.90 -3.21
CA SER A 210 -8.48 12.31 -3.17
C SER A 210 -9.21 13.09 -4.28
N SER A 211 -9.75 14.24 -3.94
CA SER A 211 -10.46 15.08 -4.87
C SER A 211 -10.17 16.56 -4.65
N ASN A 212 -10.04 17.31 -5.72
CA ASN A 212 -9.90 18.77 -5.66
C ASN A 212 -11.25 19.49 -5.51
N ILE A 213 -12.36 18.77 -5.72
CA ILE A 213 -13.71 19.27 -5.53
C ILE A 213 -14.47 18.38 -4.56
N HIS A 214 -15.51 18.92 -3.96
CA HIS A 214 -16.42 18.15 -3.12
C HIS A 214 -17.19 17.12 -3.96
N PRO A 215 -17.51 15.92 -3.44
CA PRO A 215 -18.24 14.90 -4.21
C PRO A 215 -19.58 15.36 -4.81
N SER A 216 -20.26 16.33 -4.18
CA SER A 216 -21.48 16.92 -4.73
C SER A 216 -21.30 17.65 -6.07
N GLY A 217 -20.06 17.97 -6.45
CA GLY A 217 -19.73 18.60 -7.74
C GLY A 217 -19.24 17.61 -8.79
N PHE A 218 -19.32 16.30 -8.57
CA PHE A 218 -18.86 15.31 -9.56
C PHE A 218 -19.69 15.30 -10.84
N ASP A 219 -20.90 15.83 -10.82
CA ASP A 219 -21.73 16.02 -12.01
C ASP A 219 -21.20 17.11 -12.97
N GLU A 220 -20.29 17.95 -12.49
CA GLU A 220 -19.55 18.89 -13.35
C GLU A 220 -18.41 18.22 -14.12
N LEU A 221 -17.92 17.07 -13.63
CA LEU A 221 -16.78 16.34 -14.20
C LEU A 221 -17.18 15.20 -15.12
N MET A 222 -18.34 14.61 -14.91
CA MET A 222 -18.79 13.40 -15.59
C MET A 222 -20.31 13.43 -15.83
N PRO A 223 -20.86 12.57 -16.72
CA PRO A 223 -22.29 12.52 -16.97
C PRO A 223 -23.11 12.38 -15.69
N LYS A 224 -24.11 13.20 -15.50
CA LYS A 224 -24.92 13.35 -14.27
C LYS A 224 -25.45 12.02 -13.73
N THR A 225 -25.91 11.14 -14.61
CA THR A 225 -26.41 9.80 -14.21
C THR A 225 -25.33 8.94 -13.57
N ILE A 226 -24.13 8.96 -14.12
CA ILE A 226 -22.96 8.24 -13.57
C ILE A 226 -22.50 8.90 -12.27
N ALA A 227 -22.40 10.23 -12.25
CA ALA A 227 -22.01 10.99 -11.06
C ALA A 227 -22.94 10.70 -9.87
N THR A 228 -24.25 10.79 -10.05
CA THR A 228 -25.24 10.53 -9.01
C THR A 228 -25.10 9.11 -8.45
N ALA A 229 -25.06 8.10 -9.32
CA ALA A 229 -24.94 6.70 -8.90
C ALA A 229 -23.59 6.40 -8.20
N THR A 230 -22.51 7.06 -8.63
CA THR A 230 -21.19 6.91 -8.03
C THR A 230 -21.15 7.56 -6.64
N VAL A 231 -21.63 8.79 -6.53
CA VAL A 231 -21.60 9.57 -5.27
C VAL A 231 -22.50 8.92 -4.22
N ASP A 232 -23.67 8.42 -4.59
CA ASP A 232 -24.58 7.73 -3.68
C ASP A 232 -23.89 6.52 -3.00
N ARG A 233 -23.27 5.62 -3.77
CA ARG A 233 -22.56 4.48 -3.24
C ARG A 233 -21.30 4.85 -2.46
N LEU A 234 -20.58 5.85 -2.95
CA LEU A 234 -19.32 6.29 -2.37
C LEU A 234 -19.51 6.89 -0.97
N LEU A 235 -20.59 7.70 -0.81
CA LEU A 235 -20.89 8.40 0.43
C LEU A 235 -21.65 7.54 1.45
N HIS A 236 -22.23 6.42 1.06
CA HIS A 236 -23.08 5.61 1.93
C HIS A 236 -22.41 5.21 3.24
N HIS A 237 -21.11 4.88 3.20
CA HIS A 237 -20.30 4.58 4.38
C HIS A 237 -18.95 5.29 4.27
N ALA A 238 -18.95 6.63 4.23
CA ALA A 238 -17.73 7.38 3.98
C ALA A 238 -17.34 8.32 5.11
N HIS A 239 -16.06 8.38 5.40
CA HIS A 239 -15.40 9.43 6.17
C HIS A 239 -15.03 10.55 5.20
N LEU A 240 -15.74 11.68 5.28
CA LEU A 240 -15.46 12.86 4.47
C LEU A 240 -14.47 13.77 5.23
N CYS A 241 -13.27 13.92 4.68
CA CYS A 241 -12.21 14.76 5.20
C CYS A 241 -12.02 15.96 4.27
N GLN A 242 -12.40 17.13 4.73
CA GLN A 242 -12.22 18.37 3.97
C GLN A 242 -10.91 19.04 4.39
N THR A 243 -10.00 19.21 3.43
CA THR A 243 -8.77 19.98 3.61
C THR A 243 -8.97 21.40 3.10
N SER A 244 -8.28 22.35 3.70
CA SER A 244 -8.36 23.77 3.37
C SER A 244 -6.98 24.43 3.44
N GLY A 245 -6.88 25.74 3.20
CA GLY A 245 -5.66 26.51 3.33
C GLY A 245 -4.80 26.54 2.05
N GLU A 246 -3.61 27.10 2.22
CA GLU A 246 -2.65 27.29 1.14
C GLU A 246 -1.90 26.00 0.76
N SER A 247 -1.32 25.98 -0.42
CA SER A 247 -0.51 24.85 -0.86
C SER A 247 0.77 24.72 -0.04
N VAL A 248 0.90 23.61 0.69
CA VAL A 248 2.12 23.25 1.44
C VAL A 248 3.33 23.18 0.49
N ARG A 249 3.15 22.71 -0.75
CA ARG A 249 4.20 22.69 -1.77
C ARG A 249 4.68 24.12 -2.11
N LEU A 250 3.76 25.07 -2.22
CA LEU A 250 4.10 26.47 -2.50
C LEU A 250 4.84 27.09 -1.32
N MET A 251 4.35 26.88 -0.11
CA MET A 251 5.01 27.38 1.13
C MET A 251 6.42 26.81 1.28
N GLN A 252 6.63 25.52 1.00
CA GLN A 252 7.94 24.88 1.05
C GLN A 252 8.87 25.44 -0.02
N ALA A 253 8.40 25.67 -1.25
CA ALA A 253 9.18 26.29 -2.32
C ALA A 253 9.61 27.72 -1.96
N GLN A 254 8.71 28.53 -1.39
CA GLN A 254 9.01 29.89 -0.96
C GLN A 254 9.98 29.97 0.23
N SER A 255 9.95 28.98 1.12
CA SER A 255 10.86 28.90 2.27
C SER A 255 12.22 28.26 1.96
N GLY A 256 12.49 27.92 0.69
CA GLY A 256 13.72 27.26 0.26
C GLY A 256 13.86 25.79 0.69
N LYS A 257 12.85 25.24 1.35
CA LYS A 257 12.85 23.82 1.81
C LYS A 257 12.50 22.82 0.71
N GLY A 258 12.13 23.30 -0.47
CA GLY A 258 11.72 22.47 -1.61
C GLY A 258 12.81 22.20 -2.64
N THR A 259 14.00 22.79 -2.50
CA THR A 259 15.12 22.58 -3.42
C THR A 259 16.19 21.73 -2.78
N HIS A 260 16.55 20.60 -3.42
CA HIS A 260 17.82 19.95 -3.13
C HIS A 260 18.92 20.86 -3.68
N PRO A 261 19.99 21.19 -2.91
CA PRO A 261 21.15 21.85 -3.47
C PRO A 261 21.66 20.98 -4.62
N MET A 262 21.84 21.60 -5.79
CA MET A 262 22.57 20.94 -6.87
C MET A 262 24.00 20.76 -6.40
N ALA A 263 24.45 19.51 -6.28
CA ALA A 263 25.83 19.16 -5.99
C ALA A 263 26.71 19.46 -7.18
#